data_9e912c6906e5c2fa0d5be5c0e10e4c4f
#
_entry.id   9e912c6906e5c2fa0d5be5c0e10e4c4f
#
_cell.length_a   1.000
_cell.length_b   1.000
_cell.length_c   1.000
_cell.angle_alpha   90.00
_cell.angle_beta   90.00
_cell.angle_gamma   90.00
#
_symmetry.space_group_name_H-M   'P 1'
#
loop_
_entity.id
_entity.type
_entity.pdbx_description
1 polymer ?
#
loop_
_entity_poly.entity_id
_entity_poly.type
_entity_poly.pdbx_seq_one_letter_code
_entity_poly.pdbx_strand_id
1 'polypeptide(L)'
;YCQMACPFNVPKFEFGKALPKIVKCELCRHRVEGAALTEKDGFTRYPKGHGPACCEVCPREAVIYGQRDELLLEAKRRIAEEPGKYFEDRVYGEFEGGGTQVLYLSHVPFDKLGLPKLGNEGIPRTAYSIQEGLYKGFIAPVAAYAVLAGVMLRNRRANKSAAGSNDPGEKGGNQ
;
A
#
# COMPACT_ATOMS: atom_id res chain seq x y z
N TYR A 1 4.93 9.48 12.17
CA TYR A 1 5.82 9.21 11.03
C TYR A 1 5.13 9.39 9.69
N CYS A 2 3.93 8.83 9.48
CA CYS A 2 3.18 8.90 8.20
C CYS A 2 2.98 10.32 7.69
N GLN A 3 2.69 11.28 8.58
CA GLN A 3 2.53 12.69 8.20
C GLN A 3 3.85 13.32 7.77
N MET A 4 4.94 13.01 8.49
CA MET A 4 6.27 13.58 8.21
C MET A 4 6.92 12.98 6.96
N ALA A 5 6.68 11.69 6.72
CA ALA A 5 7.27 10.97 5.58
C ALA A 5 6.51 11.17 4.27
N CYS A 6 5.29 11.71 4.29
CA CYS A 6 4.50 11.89 3.09
C CYS A 6 4.95 13.13 2.32
N PRO A 7 5.53 13.00 1.11
CA PRO A 7 6.01 14.14 0.32
C PRO A 7 4.86 15.05 -0.14
N PHE A 8 3.63 14.52 -0.22
CA PHE A 8 2.41 15.26 -0.58
C PHE A 8 1.71 15.90 0.61
N ASN A 9 2.21 15.68 1.83
CA ASN A 9 1.62 16.20 3.08
C ASN A 9 0.11 15.89 3.22
N VAL A 10 -0.32 14.72 2.75
CA VAL A 10 -1.74 14.31 2.72
C VAL A 10 -2.27 13.86 4.08
N PRO A 11 -1.58 12.99 4.85
CA PRO A 11 -2.07 12.56 6.16
C PRO A 11 -2.04 13.72 7.15
N LYS A 12 -3.13 13.91 7.90
CA LYS A 12 -3.27 14.93 8.94
C LYS A 12 -3.73 14.29 10.25
N PHE A 13 -3.37 14.90 11.38
CA PHE A 13 -3.87 14.51 12.69
C PHE A 13 -5.05 15.40 13.11
N GLU A 14 -6.01 14.81 13.79
CA GLU A 14 -7.11 15.52 14.45
C GLU A 14 -6.64 16.10 15.79
N PHE A 15 -5.80 17.13 15.77
CA PHE A 15 -5.16 17.66 16.99
C PHE A 15 -6.14 18.21 18.06
N GLY A 16 -7.42 18.39 17.72
CA GLY A 16 -8.44 18.84 18.68
C GLY A 16 -8.97 17.76 19.62
N LYS A 17 -8.48 16.53 19.51
CA LYS A 17 -8.94 15.38 20.33
C LYS A 17 -7.83 14.88 21.26
N ALA A 18 -8.22 14.39 22.45
CA ALA A 18 -7.27 13.77 23.38
C ALA A 18 -6.58 12.51 22.81
N LEU A 19 -7.27 11.76 21.97
CA LEU A 19 -6.75 10.61 21.22
C LEU A 19 -6.88 10.92 19.72
N PRO A 20 -5.89 11.62 19.14
CA PRO A 20 -5.94 12.05 17.75
C PRO A 20 -5.83 10.86 16.79
N LYS A 21 -6.65 10.87 15.74
CA LYS A 21 -6.55 9.92 14.62
C LYS A 21 -5.84 10.57 13.45
N ILE A 22 -5.15 9.74 12.67
CA ILE A 22 -4.65 10.14 11.35
C ILE A 22 -5.80 10.06 10.37
N VAL A 23 -6.05 11.15 9.67
CA VAL A 23 -7.07 11.26 8.64
C VAL A 23 -6.45 11.61 7.30
N LYS A 24 -7.00 11.06 6.24
CA LYS A 24 -6.64 11.37 4.85
C LYS A 24 -7.87 11.20 3.97
N CYS A 25 -7.80 11.69 2.74
CA CYS A 25 -8.81 11.42 1.74
C CYS A 25 -8.87 9.91 1.45
N GLU A 26 -10.05 9.32 1.56
CA GLU A 26 -10.35 7.91 1.27
C GLU A 26 -11.03 7.72 -0.08
N LEU A 27 -11.04 8.73 -0.94
CA LEU A 27 -11.75 8.74 -2.23
C LEU A 27 -13.23 8.37 -2.11
N CYS A 28 -13.85 8.74 -0.98
CA CYS A 28 -15.24 8.42 -0.63
C CYS A 28 -15.55 6.92 -0.73
N ARG A 29 -14.66 6.06 -0.27
CA ARG A 29 -14.77 4.61 -0.33
C ARG A 29 -16.16 4.09 0.03
N HIS A 30 -16.76 4.63 1.12
CA HIS A 30 -18.10 4.26 1.59
C HIS A 30 -19.23 4.55 0.59
N ARG A 31 -19.00 5.42 -0.42
CA ARG A 31 -19.96 5.73 -1.48
C ARG A 31 -19.72 4.89 -2.74
N VAL A 32 -18.47 4.57 -3.03
CA VAL A 32 -18.06 3.85 -4.25
C VAL A 32 -18.12 2.34 -4.09
N GLU A 33 -17.99 1.84 -2.86
CA GLU A 33 -18.02 0.41 -2.56
C GLU A 33 -19.41 -0.19 -2.86
N GLY A 34 -19.43 -1.23 -3.69
CA GLY A 34 -20.67 -1.90 -4.10
C GLY A 34 -21.48 -1.20 -5.18
N ALA A 35 -21.03 -0.06 -5.71
CA ALA A 35 -21.69 0.61 -6.82
C ALA A 35 -21.53 -0.19 -8.12
N ALA A 36 -22.64 -0.39 -8.85
CA ALA A 36 -22.61 -0.96 -10.19
C ALA A 36 -21.99 0.06 -11.15
N LEU A 37 -20.83 -0.27 -11.70
CA LEU A 37 -20.14 0.57 -12.67
C LEU A 37 -20.84 0.52 -14.03
N THR A 38 -20.95 1.66 -14.69
CA THR A 38 -21.46 1.77 -16.06
C THR A 38 -20.36 2.30 -16.96
N GLU A 39 -20.14 1.62 -18.09
CA GLU A 39 -19.25 2.12 -19.12
C GLU A 39 -20.01 3.13 -20.00
N LYS A 40 -19.45 4.32 -20.13
CA LYS A 40 -19.97 5.37 -21.02
C LYS A 40 -18.79 6.09 -21.66
N ASP A 41 -18.85 6.22 -22.98
CA ASP A 41 -17.82 6.91 -23.79
C ASP A 41 -16.38 6.36 -23.58
N GLY A 42 -16.26 5.03 -23.38
CA GLY A 42 -14.98 4.38 -23.10
C GLY A 42 -14.44 4.59 -21.69
N PHE A 43 -15.25 5.15 -20.79
CA PHE A 43 -14.92 5.35 -19.39
C PHE A 43 -15.86 4.60 -18.46
N THR A 44 -15.26 4.00 -17.46
CA THR A 44 -15.98 3.40 -16.34
C THR A 44 -16.45 4.49 -15.39
N ARG A 45 -17.76 4.74 -15.35
CA ARG A 45 -18.37 5.78 -14.50
C ARG A 45 -19.16 5.17 -13.36
N TYR A 46 -19.15 5.87 -12.24
CA TYR A 46 -20.02 5.56 -11.10
C TYR A 46 -21.41 6.17 -11.30
N PRO A 47 -22.48 5.48 -10.92
CA PRO A 47 -23.82 6.03 -10.95
C PRO A 47 -23.89 7.32 -10.11
N LYS A 48 -24.78 8.23 -10.49
CA LYS A 48 -25.00 9.47 -9.73
C LYS A 48 -25.36 9.14 -8.28
N GLY A 49 -24.69 9.81 -7.34
CA GLY A 49 -24.82 9.55 -5.90
C GLY A 49 -23.84 8.51 -5.35
N HIS A 50 -23.13 7.77 -6.20
CA HIS A 50 -22.17 6.75 -5.81
C HIS A 50 -20.71 7.09 -6.10
N GLY A 51 -20.45 8.18 -6.81
CA GLY A 51 -19.09 8.68 -7.03
C GLY A 51 -18.55 9.48 -5.84
N PRO A 52 -17.24 9.83 -5.85
CA PRO A 52 -16.69 10.75 -4.86
C PRO A 52 -17.41 12.09 -4.90
N ALA A 53 -17.74 12.63 -3.72
CA ALA A 53 -18.52 13.86 -3.60
C ALA A 53 -17.87 15.06 -4.32
N CYS A 54 -16.53 15.16 -4.29
CA CYS A 54 -15.80 16.24 -4.97
C CYS A 54 -15.97 16.20 -6.50
N CYS A 55 -16.13 15.01 -7.08
CA CYS A 55 -16.39 14.86 -8.51
C CYS A 55 -17.83 15.23 -8.86
N GLU A 56 -18.78 14.84 -8.02
CA GLU A 56 -20.21 15.09 -8.26
C GLU A 56 -20.61 16.54 -8.08
N VAL A 57 -19.99 17.27 -7.15
CA VAL A 57 -20.32 18.70 -6.92
C VAL A 57 -19.61 19.63 -7.88
N CYS A 58 -18.65 19.15 -8.68
CA CYS A 58 -17.89 19.97 -9.61
C CYS A 58 -18.66 20.15 -10.94
N PRO A 59 -19.30 21.32 -11.19
CA PRO A 59 -20.10 21.51 -12.41
C PRO A 59 -19.25 21.59 -13.69
N ARG A 60 -17.95 21.81 -13.54
CA ARG A 60 -16.98 21.93 -14.64
C ARG A 60 -16.24 20.62 -14.93
N GLU A 61 -16.57 19.54 -14.21
CA GLU A 61 -15.86 18.25 -14.31
C GLU A 61 -14.33 18.40 -14.24
N ALA A 62 -13.87 19.37 -13.43
CA ALA A 62 -12.44 19.58 -13.21
C ALA A 62 -11.81 18.46 -12.38
N VAL A 63 -12.62 17.74 -11.61
CA VAL A 63 -12.23 16.58 -10.85
C VAL A 63 -13.04 15.39 -11.37
N ILE A 64 -12.36 14.39 -11.89
CA ILE A 64 -12.95 13.16 -12.40
C ILE A 64 -12.39 11.95 -11.65
N TYR A 65 -13.17 10.89 -11.56
CA TYR A 65 -12.81 9.67 -10.86
C TYR A 65 -13.11 8.45 -11.73
N GLY A 66 -12.18 7.52 -11.81
CA GLY A 66 -12.28 6.31 -12.62
C GLY A 66 -11.05 5.43 -12.49
N GLN A 67 -10.93 4.48 -13.39
CA GLN A 67 -9.74 3.65 -13.50
C GLN A 67 -8.53 4.51 -13.91
N ARG A 68 -7.38 4.28 -13.26
CA ARG A 68 -6.19 5.11 -13.45
C ARG A 68 -5.73 5.16 -14.91
N ASP A 69 -5.75 4.02 -15.58
CA ASP A 69 -5.29 3.92 -16.96
C ASP A 69 -6.21 4.66 -17.93
N GLU A 70 -7.53 4.57 -17.73
CA GLU A 70 -8.53 5.32 -18.47
C GLU A 70 -8.36 6.84 -18.26
N LEU A 71 -8.16 7.25 -17.00
CA LEU A 71 -7.93 8.66 -16.66
C LEU A 71 -6.63 9.20 -17.25
N LEU A 72 -5.59 8.37 -17.36
CA LEU A 72 -4.34 8.75 -18.01
C LEU A 72 -4.53 8.96 -19.51
N LEU A 73 -5.29 8.08 -20.16
CA LEU A 73 -5.65 8.25 -21.58
C LEU A 73 -6.46 9.53 -21.80
N GLU A 74 -7.45 9.80 -20.94
CA GLU A 74 -8.23 11.05 -20.99
C GLU A 74 -7.37 12.29 -20.78
N ALA A 75 -6.43 12.25 -19.83
CA ALA A 75 -5.50 13.35 -19.61
C ALA A 75 -4.64 13.64 -20.85
N LYS A 76 -4.13 12.58 -21.50
CA LYS A 76 -3.36 12.70 -22.75
C LYS A 76 -4.22 13.18 -23.91
N ARG A 77 -5.49 12.75 -23.99
CA ARG A 77 -6.44 13.26 -25.00
C ARG A 77 -6.67 14.75 -24.84
N ARG A 78 -6.89 15.26 -23.62
CA ARG A 78 -7.06 16.70 -23.35
C ARG A 78 -5.82 17.52 -23.72
N ILE A 79 -4.63 16.99 -23.49
CA ILE A 79 -3.38 17.64 -23.91
C ILE A 79 -3.31 17.70 -25.43
N ALA A 80 -3.66 16.62 -26.13
CA ALA A 80 -3.62 16.56 -27.59
C ALA A 80 -4.65 17.48 -28.27
N GLU A 81 -5.83 17.69 -27.63
CA GLU A 81 -6.87 18.59 -28.13
C GLU A 81 -6.49 20.07 -27.98
N GLU A 82 -5.74 20.43 -26.93
CA GLU A 82 -5.35 21.80 -26.64
C GLU A 82 -3.83 21.89 -26.35
N PRO A 83 -2.96 21.74 -27.39
CA PRO A 83 -1.51 21.78 -27.23
C PRO A 83 -1.04 23.13 -26.69
N GLY A 84 -0.09 23.11 -25.75
CA GLY A 84 0.46 24.32 -25.13
C GLY A 84 -0.43 24.96 -24.06
N LYS A 85 -1.61 24.41 -23.81
CA LYS A 85 -2.49 24.86 -22.72
C LYS A 85 -1.98 24.40 -21.36
N TYR A 86 -1.42 23.21 -21.31
CA TYR A 86 -0.94 22.60 -20.08
C TYR A 86 0.57 22.75 -19.93
N PHE A 87 1.03 22.89 -18.69
CA PHE A 87 2.45 23.05 -18.38
C PHE A 87 3.24 21.82 -18.88
N GLU A 88 4.23 22.06 -19.77
CA GLU A 88 5.06 21.02 -20.41
C GLU A 88 4.25 19.95 -21.15
N ASP A 89 2.98 20.18 -21.45
CA ASP A 89 2.07 19.21 -22.07
C ASP A 89 2.19 17.80 -21.47
N ARG A 90 2.31 17.76 -20.14
CA ARG A 90 2.48 16.50 -19.40
C ARG A 90 1.50 16.34 -18.25
N VAL A 91 1.31 15.08 -17.85
CA VAL A 91 0.49 14.69 -16.71
C VAL A 91 1.40 14.48 -15.50
N TYR A 92 1.18 15.24 -14.43
CA TYR A 92 1.86 14.96 -13.16
C TYR A 92 1.21 13.77 -12.45
N GLY A 93 2.03 12.87 -11.96
CA GLY A 93 1.59 11.61 -11.34
C GLY A 93 1.66 10.41 -12.28
N GLU A 94 2.03 10.59 -13.54
CA GLU A 94 2.26 9.48 -14.45
C GLU A 94 3.50 8.67 -14.01
N PHE A 95 4.61 9.34 -13.74
CA PHE A 95 5.89 8.72 -13.40
C PHE A 95 6.40 9.11 -12.02
N GLU A 96 5.99 10.27 -11.49
CA GLU A 96 6.48 10.80 -10.24
C GLU A 96 6.26 9.83 -9.08
N GLY A 97 7.34 9.52 -8.37
CA GLY A 97 7.32 8.59 -7.24
C GLY A 97 6.94 7.15 -7.60
N GLY A 98 7.13 6.75 -8.86
CA GLY A 98 6.71 5.45 -9.39
C GLY A 98 5.25 5.42 -9.87
N GLY A 99 4.64 6.60 -10.07
CA GLY A 99 3.25 6.77 -10.45
C GLY A 99 2.32 6.94 -9.24
N THR A 100 1.43 7.92 -9.32
CA THR A 100 0.46 8.23 -8.27
C THR A 100 -0.97 7.88 -8.68
N GLN A 101 -1.84 7.70 -7.69
CA GLN A 101 -3.28 7.45 -7.92
C GLN A 101 -4.05 8.75 -8.19
N VAL A 102 -3.44 9.91 -7.98
CA VAL A 102 -4.02 11.20 -8.31
C VAL A 102 -3.18 11.83 -9.40
N LEU A 103 -3.81 12.14 -10.51
CA LEU A 103 -3.20 12.74 -11.69
C LEU A 103 -3.57 14.22 -11.76
N TYR A 104 -2.63 15.07 -12.18
CA TYR A 104 -2.88 16.49 -12.30
C TYR A 104 -2.53 17.01 -13.70
N LEU A 105 -3.45 17.82 -14.25
CA LEU A 105 -3.20 18.70 -15.37
C LEU A 105 -3.23 20.15 -14.86
N SER A 106 -2.27 20.96 -15.25
CA SER A 106 -2.18 22.36 -14.80
C SER A 106 -1.64 23.26 -15.90
N HIS A 107 -2.08 24.52 -15.92
CA HIS A 107 -1.51 25.57 -16.77
C HIS A 107 -0.25 26.20 -16.15
N VAL A 108 -0.05 26.02 -14.85
CA VAL A 108 1.09 26.56 -14.10
C VAL A 108 2.04 25.45 -13.68
N PRO A 109 3.32 25.77 -13.45
CA PRO A 109 4.29 24.80 -12.94
C PRO A 109 3.80 24.10 -11.67
N PHE A 110 4.02 22.79 -11.59
CA PHE A 110 3.50 21.96 -10.50
C PHE A 110 4.11 22.30 -9.14
N ASP A 111 5.33 22.84 -9.10
CA ASP A 111 5.96 23.36 -7.89
C ASP A 111 5.21 24.55 -7.28
N LYS A 112 4.61 25.42 -8.11
CA LYS A 112 3.76 26.52 -7.65
C LYS A 112 2.43 26.05 -7.06
N LEU A 113 2.02 24.83 -7.37
CA LEU A 113 0.86 24.17 -6.77
C LEU A 113 1.19 23.44 -5.47
N GLY A 114 2.44 23.50 -5.00
CA GLY A 114 2.89 22.81 -3.82
C GLY A 114 3.11 21.31 -4.04
N LEU A 115 3.15 20.86 -5.29
CA LEU A 115 3.44 19.47 -5.62
C LEU A 115 4.96 19.24 -5.61
N PRO A 116 5.44 18.16 -4.95
CA PRO A 116 6.86 17.88 -4.83
C PRO A 116 7.46 17.44 -6.16
N LYS A 117 8.72 17.83 -6.40
CA LYS A 117 9.51 17.26 -7.51
C LYS A 117 10.03 15.90 -7.10
N LEU A 118 9.43 14.85 -7.65
CA LEU A 118 9.80 13.47 -7.38
C LEU A 118 10.45 12.84 -8.61
N GLY A 119 11.40 11.95 -8.38
CA GLY A 119 11.93 11.09 -9.45
C GLY A 119 10.93 10.00 -9.86
N ASN A 120 11.29 9.24 -10.89
CA ASN A 120 10.45 8.15 -11.41
C ASN A 120 10.49 6.89 -10.53
N GLU A 121 11.33 6.87 -9.50
CA GLU A 121 11.43 5.73 -8.60
C GLU A 121 10.35 5.80 -7.51
N GLY A 122 9.77 4.65 -7.20
CA GLY A 122 8.80 4.53 -6.10
C GLY A 122 9.42 4.94 -4.76
N ILE A 123 8.78 5.88 -4.06
CA ILE A 123 9.25 6.40 -2.75
C ILE A 123 9.57 5.28 -1.75
N PRO A 124 8.77 4.19 -1.64
CA PRO A 124 9.05 3.11 -0.71
C PRO A 124 10.15 2.15 -1.16
N ARG A 125 10.76 2.32 -2.34
CA ARG A 125 11.72 1.36 -2.92
C ARG A 125 12.88 1.04 -1.98
N THR A 126 13.49 2.05 -1.38
CA THR A 126 14.60 1.85 -0.44
C THR A 126 14.15 1.11 0.82
N ALA A 127 13.02 1.49 1.39
CA ALA A 127 12.45 0.82 2.56
C ALA A 127 12.06 -0.63 2.24
N TYR A 128 11.48 -0.87 1.08
CA TYR A 128 11.14 -2.20 0.58
C TYR A 128 12.38 -3.08 0.42
N SER A 129 13.45 -2.57 -0.21
CA SER A 129 14.70 -3.31 -0.40
C SER A 129 15.37 -3.68 0.93
N ILE A 130 15.36 -2.76 1.90
CA ILE A 130 15.87 -3.03 3.26
C ILE A 130 15.02 -4.10 3.94
N GLN A 131 13.71 -3.97 3.88
CA GLN A 131 12.78 -4.93 4.48
C GLN A 131 12.93 -6.32 3.87
N GLU A 132 13.02 -6.40 2.54
CA GLU A 132 13.21 -7.68 1.83
C GLU A 132 14.55 -8.32 2.20
N GLY A 133 15.62 -7.52 2.27
CA GLY A 133 16.94 -7.97 2.71
C GLY A 133 16.94 -8.50 4.13
N LEU A 134 16.24 -7.83 5.04
CA LEU A 134 16.07 -8.28 6.42
C LEU A 134 15.30 -9.61 6.48
N TYR A 135 14.16 -9.73 5.79
CA TYR A 135 13.37 -10.97 5.78
C TYR A 135 14.16 -12.15 5.20
N LYS A 136 14.85 -11.96 4.09
CA LYS A 136 15.71 -12.99 3.51
C LYS A 136 16.85 -13.37 4.44
N GLY A 137 17.45 -12.39 5.13
CA GLY A 137 18.49 -12.64 6.13
C GLY A 137 18.04 -13.40 7.36
N PHE A 138 16.76 -13.26 7.75
CA PHE A 138 16.20 -13.98 8.90
C PHE A 138 15.88 -15.46 8.62
N ILE A 139 15.74 -15.85 7.35
CA ILE A 139 15.44 -17.25 6.99
C ILE A 139 16.53 -18.20 7.49
N ALA A 140 17.80 -17.86 7.32
CA ALA A 140 18.94 -18.69 7.70
C ALA A 140 19.01 -18.95 9.21
N PRO A 141 18.97 -17.95 10.11
CA PRO A 141 18.96 -18.19 11.56
C PRO A 141 17.72 -18.93 12.05
N VAL A 142 16.55 -18.67 11.48
CA VAL A 142 15.31 -19.40 11.83
C VAL A 142 15.42 -20.86 11.43
N ALA A 143 15.94 -21.17 10.25
CA ALA A 143 16.16 -22.55 9.81
C ALA A 143 17.18 -23.26 10.71
N ALA A 144 18.29 -22.60 11.05
CA ALA A 144 19.29 -23.14 11.98
C ALA A 144 18.68 -23.45 13.35
N TYR A 145 17.87 -22.53 13.89
CA TYR A 145 17.16 -22.74 15.15
C TYR A 145 16.19 -23.92 15.09
N ALA A 146 15.43 -24.03 14.01
CA ALA A 146 14.51 -25.17 13.80
C ALA A 146 15.24 -26.52 13.76
N VAL A 147 16.41 -26.58 13.09
CA VAL A 147 17.25 -27.80 13.06
C VAL A 147 17.76 -28.15 14.46
N LEU A 148 18.29 -27.16 15.19
CA LEU A 148 18.78 -27.38 16.57
C LEU A 148 17.66 -27.83 17.51
N ALA A 149 16.49 -27.21 17.43
CA ALA A 149 15.31 -27.63 18.20
C ALA A 149 14.89 -29.05 17.85
N GLY A 150 14.89 -29.41 16.57
CA GLY A 150 14.60 -30.77 16.12
C GLY A 150 15.58 -31.82 16.67
N VAL A 151 16.88 -31.50 16.65
CA VAL A 151 17.93 -32.37 17.24
C VAL A 151 17.74 -32.50 18.75
N MET A 152 17.47 -31.42 19.46
CA MET A 152 17.22 -31.47 20.90
C MET A 152 15.99 -32.30 21.26
N LEU A 153 14.90 -32.15 20.52
CA LEU A 153 13.69 -32.92 20.73
C LEU A 153 13.92 -34.43 20.45
N ARG A 154 14.67 -34.74 19.40
CA ARG A 154 15.05 -36.12 19.08
C ARG A 154 15.89 -36.74 20.19
N ASN A 155 16.90 -36.02 20.68
CA ASN A 155 17.77 -36.49 21.76
C ASN A 155 16.99 -36.68 23.08
N ARG A 156 16.07 -35.76 23.41
CA ARG A 156 15.19 -35.92 24.59
C ARG A 156 14.31 -37.17 24.49
N ARG A 157 13.78 -37.48 23.30
CA ARG A 157 12.97 -38.72 23.08
C ARG A 157 13.84 -39.96 23.22
N ALA A 158 15.02 -39.95 22.61
CA ALA A 158 15.97 -41.06 22.71
C ALA A 158 16.39 -41.34 24.17
N ASN A 159 16.73 -40.29 24.93
CA ASN A 159 17.08 -40.43 26.34
C ASN A 159 15.92 -40.92 27.22
N LYS A 160 14.66 -40.52 26.93
CA LYS A 160 13.49 -41.05 27.63
C LYS A 160 13.28 -42.54 27.32
N SER A 161 13.49 -42.97 26.09
CA SER A 161 13.40 -44.39 25.72
C SER A 161 14.49 -45.25 26.39
N ALA A 162 15.71 -44.70 26.52
CA ALA A 162 16.81 -45.37 27.20
C ALA A 162 16.60 -45.47 28.73
N ALA A 163 16.01 -44.43 29.34
CA ALA A 163 15.72 -44.42 30.80
C ALA A 163 14.54 -45.34 31.16
N GLY A 164 13.57 -45.54 30.26
CA GLY A 164 12.44 -46.45 30.47
C GLY A 164 12.80 -47.95 30.33
N SER A 165 13.98 -48.29 29.76
CA SER A 165 14.46 -49.66 29.62
C SER A 165 15.30 -50.14 30.82
N ASN A 166 15.61 -49.28 31.78
CA ASN A 166 16.42 -49.58 32.97
C ASN A 166 15.58 -49.62 34.26
N ASP A 167 14.33 -50.02 34.20
CA ASP A 167 13.57 -50.33 35.40
C ASP A 167 13.90 -51.78 35.82
N PRO A 168 14.71 -51.98 36.87
CA PRO A 168 14.99 -53.32 37.37
C PRO A 168 13.75 -53.84 38.08
N GLY A 169 13.01 -54.73 37.41
CA GLY A 169 11.83 -55.38 37.91
C GLY A 169 11.93 -55.73 39.38
N GLU A 170 11.02 -55.22 40.13
CA GLU A 170 10.71 -55.60 41.51
C GLU A 170 10.44 -57.09 41.56
N LYS A 171 11.49 -57.89 41.95
CA LYS A 171 11.33 -59.30 42.26
C LYS A 171 10.60 -59.36 43.60
N GLY A 172 9.32 -59.73 43.51
CA GLY A 172 8.54 -60.15 44.64
C GLY A 172 9.24 -61.22 45.41
N GLY A 173 9.53 -61.00 46.69
CA GLY A 173 9.92 -61.98 47.70
C GLY A 173 8.70 -62.29 48.54
N ASN A 174 8.15 -63.47 48.30
CA ASN A 174 7.17 -64.10 49.10
C ASN A 174 7.92 -64.83 50.26
N GLN A 175 7.65 -64.48 51.51
CA GLN A 175 7.52 -65.41 52.63
C GLN A 175 6.90 -64.71 53.83
#